data_9dbbda2761d460c20745782d51319426
#
_entry.id   9dbbda2761d460c20745782d51319426
#
_cell.length_a   1.000
_cell.length_b   1.000
_cell.length_c   1.000
_cell.angle_alpha   90.00
_cell.angle_beta   90.00
_cell.angle_gamma   90.00
#
_symmetry.space_group_name_H-M   'P 1'
#
loop_
_entity.id
_entity.type
_entity.pdbx_description
1 polymer ?
#
loop_
_entity_poly.entity_id
_entity_poly.type
_entity_poly.pdbx_seq_one_letter_code
_entity_poly.pdbx_strand_id
1 'polypeptide(L)'
;MRIRTEEKIKPTNAELKKILNIGIKLSTEKNRDHLLAFILESGMDITHCDASTLYLFEDGKLHFKIMKTLSQNISRGVEGEPIDNMPPVPMTERNVCSYAALHREIINIPDVYDNTRFDFSGPKKYDALTGYHTQSLLVIPIENNEEELIGVLQLLNAMDETGKVIPFDAEYEIIIRSLGAQAAIEITNLKYVQEVKRQLRSFV
;
A
#
# COMPACT_ATOMS: atom_id res chain seq x y z
N MET A 1 -11.28 15.39 37.02
CA MET A 1 -10.53 15.28 35.77
C MET A 1 -9.90 13.89 35.74
N ARG A 2 -10.56 12.91 35.09
CA ARG A 2 -10.05 11.54 35.01
C ARG A 2 -9.22 11.43 33.74
N ILE A 3 -7.93 11.27 33.89
CA ILE A 3 -7.01 10.89 32.82
C ILE A 3 -7.39 9.46 32.42
N ARG A 4 -7.99 9.28 31.23
CA ARG A 4 -8.09 7.96 30.59
C ARG A 4 -6.66 7.56 30.22
N THR A 5 -6.11 6.62 30.94
CA THR A 5 -4.91 5.89 30.54
C THR A 5 -5.28 5.16 29.27
N GLU A 6 -4.68 5.54 28.14
CA GLU A 6 -4.73 4.74 26.92
C GLU A 6 -4.08 3.39 27.23
N GLU A 7 -4.87 2.36 27.38
CA GLU A 7 -4.39 0.98 27.36
C GLU A 7 -3.84 0.74 25.95
N LYS A 8 -2.53 0.78 25.80
CA LYS A 8 -1.85 0.29 24.60
C LYS A 8 -2.22 -1.18 24.45
N ILE A 9 -3.05 -1.48 23.47
CA ILE A 9 -3.42 -2.83 23.08
C ILE A 9 -2.12 -3.49 22.59
N LYS A 10 -1.55 -4.37 23.39
CA LYS A 10 -0.41 -5.18 22.96
C LYS A 10 -0.89 -6.19 21.93
N PRO A 11 -0.20 -6.32 20.79
CA PRO A 11 -0.59 -7.30 19.79
C PRO A 11 -0.67 -8.69 20.43
N THR A 12 -1.68 -9.43 20.06
CA THR A 12 -1.88 -10.80 20.54
C THR A 12 -0.80 -11.72 19.99
N ASN A 13 -0.55 -12.85 20.62
CA ASN A 13 0.37 -13.87 20.11
C ASN A 13 -0.01 -14.35 18.70
N ALA A 14 -1.28 -14.31 18.33
CA ALA A 14 -1.76 -14.67 16.99
C ALA A 14 -1.37 -13.60 15.96
N GLU A 15 -1.53 -12.32 16.28
CA GLU A 15 -1.11 -11.20 15.41
C GLU A 15 0.41 -11.16 15.22
N LEU A 16 1.19 -11.36 16.30
CA LEU A 16 2.65 -11.46 16.20
C LEU A 16 3.09 -12.62 15.30
N LYS A 17 2.46 -13.79 15.41
CA LYS A 17 2.72 -14.93 14.52
C LYS A 17 2.37 -14.62 13.07
N LYS A 18 1.25 -13.91 12.83
CA LYS A 18 0.83 -13.49 11.49
C LYS A 18 1.88 -12.58 10.86
N ILE A 19 2.34 -11.54 11.57
CA ILE A 19 3.37 -10.61 11.11
C ILE A 19 4.68 -11.34 10.80
N LEU A 20 5.11 -12.24 11.69
CA LEU A 20 6.33 -13.03 11.48
C LEU A 20 6.24 -13.90 10.23
N ASN A 21 5.11 -14.58 10.02
CA ASN A 21 4.89 -15.42 8.84
C ASN A 21 4.87 -14.59 7.55
N ILE A 22 4.32 -13.38 7.57
CA ILE A 22 4.38 -12.45 6.45
C ILE A 22 5.85 -12.11 6.13
N GLY A 23 6.66 -11.76 7.14
CA GLY A 23 8.08 -11.47 6.96
C GLY A 23 8.85 -12.64 6.35
N ILE A 24 8.63 -13.87 6.82
CA ILE A 24 9.25 -15.08 6.27
C ILE A 24 8.86 -15.27 4.80
N LYS A 25 7.57 -15.11 4.46
CA LYS A 25 7.08 -15.27 3.09
C LYS A 25 7.66 -14.22 2.16
N LEU A 26 7.77 -12.97 2.59
CA LEU A 26 8.43 -11.89 1.83
C LEU A 26 9.88 -12.27 1.50
N SER A 27 10.65 -12.76 2.47
CA SER A 27 12.07 -13.12 2.28
C SER A 27 12.29 -14.38 1.43
N THR A 28 11.29 -15.22 1.24
CA THR A 28 11.42 -16.48 0.50
C THR A 28 10.85 -16.43 -0.92
N GLU A 29 9.97 -15.46 -1.21
CA GLU A 29 9.37 -15.30 -2.54
C GLU A 29 10.42 -14.81 -3.55
N LYS A 30 10.41 -15.42 -4.75
CA LYS A 30 11.37 -15.12 -5.82
C LYS A 30 10.74 -14.46 -7.04
N ASN A 31 9.42 -14.28 -7.02
CA ASN A 31 8.69 -13.59 -8.06
C ASN A 31 8.33 -12.17 -7.60
N ARG A 32 8.77 -11.15 -8.35
CA ARG A 32 8.50 -9.74 -8.05
C ARG A 32 7.00 -9.43 -7.98
N ASP A 33 6.24 -9.95 -8.92
CA ASP A 33 4.80 -9.66 -8.99
C ASP A 33 4.05 -10.33 -7.83
N HIS A 34 4.44 -11.53 -7.42
CA HIS A 34 3.91 -12.18 -6.22
C HIS A 34 4.27 -11.40 -4.94
N LEU A 35 5.49 -10.84 -4.84
CA LEU A 35 5.86 -9.97 -3.70
C LEU A 35 4.97 -8.74 -3.62
N LEU A 36 4.71 -8.10 -4.77
CA LEU A 36 3.85 -6.91 -4.84
C LEU A 36 2.40 -7.25 -4.46
N ALA A 37 1.86 -8.35 -4.96
CA ALA A 37 0.54 -8.82 -4.58
C ALA A 37 0.47 -9.15 -3.09
N PHE A 38 1.49 -9.83 -2.57
CA PHE A 38 1.54 -10.26 -1.19
C PHE A 38 1.62 -9.09 -0.19
N ILE A 39 2.38 -8.02 -0.49
CA ILE A 39 2.42 -6.84 0.39
C ILE A 39 1.07 -6.11 0.40
N LEU A 40 0.40 -5.98 -0.75
CA LEU A 40 -0.92 -5.40 -0.84
C LEU A 40 -1.94 -6.19 -0.01
N GLU A 41 -2.00 -7.51 -0.19
CA GLU A 41 -2.92 -8.39 0.53
C GLU A 41 -2.63 -8.42 2.02
N SER A 42 -1.34 -8.46 2.41
CA SER A 42 -0.94 -8.40 3.82
C SER A 42 -1.35 -7.07 4.46
N GLY A 43 -1.22 -5.96 3.73
CA GLY A 43 -1.69 -4.65 4.19
C GLY A 43 -3.20 -4.65 4.45
N MET A 44 -3.98 -5.17 3.51
CA MET A 44 -5.44 -5.30 3.66
C MET A 44 -5.83 -6.19 4.84
N ASP A 45 -5.17 -7.33 4.97
CA ASP A 45 -5.41 -8.31 6.03
C ASP A 45 -5.10 -7.79 7.44
N ILE A 46 -4.02 -7.01 7.59
CA ILE A 46 -3.59 -6.44 8.86
C ILE A 46 -4.50 -5.30 9.29
N THR A 47 -4.90 -4.47 8.35
CA THR A 47 -5.69 -3.26 8.62
C THR A 47 -7.19 -3.48 8.50
N HIS A 48 -7.62 -4.67 8.08
CA HIS A 48 -9.02 -5.01 7.80
C HIS A 48 -9.69 -3.99 6.87
N CYS A 49 -8.95 -3.47 5.87
CA CYS A 49 -9.49 -2.47 4.97
C CYS A 49 -10.19 -3.11 3.76
N ASP A 50 -11.14 -2.37 3.19
CA ASP A 50 -11.97 -2.84 2.07
C ASP A 50 -11.25 -2.79 0.72
N ALA A 51 -10.42 -1.77 0.52
CA ALA A 51 -9.73 -1.60 -0.76
C ALA A 51 -8.27 -1.22 -0.62
N SER A 52 -7.49 -1.52 -1.65
CA SER A 52 -6.07 -1.17 -1.72
C SER A 52 -5.63 -0.96 -3.16
N THR A 53 -4.65 -0.06 -3.32
CA THR A 53 -3.95 0.18 -4.59
C THR A 53 -2.45 0.20 -4.33
N LEU A 54 -1.71 -0.55 -5.12
CA LEU A 54 -0.25 -0.49 -5.15
C LEU A 54 0.20 0.22 -6.41
N TYR A 55 1.00 1.25 -6.22
CA TYR A 55 1.67 1.99 -7.29
C TYR A 55 3.14 1.63 -7.33
N LEU A 56 3.71 1.51 -8.52
CA LEU A 56 5.16 1.48 -8.72
C LEU A 56 5.66 2.85 -9.18
N PHE A 57 6.80 3.24 -8.64
CA PHE A 57 7.48 4.46 -9.07
C PHE A 57 8.43 4.14 -10.22
N GLU A 58 8.06 4.57 -11.42
CA GLU A 58 8.83 4.36 -12.65
C GLU A 58 8.76 5.64 -13.49
N ASP A 59 9.87 6.00 -14.14
CA ASP A 59 9.98 7.18 -15.02
C ASP A 59 9.46 8.50 -14.40
N GLY A 60 9.69 8.68 -13.09
CA GLY A 60 9.28 9.87 -12.35
C GLY A 60 7.78 10.00 -12.10
N LYS A 61 7.02 8.92 -12.19
CA LYS A 61 5.56 8.87 -11.97
C LYS A 61 5.15 7.63 -11.17
N LEU A 62 3.96 7.67 -10.61
CA LEU A 62 3.35 6.50 -9.97
C LEU A 62 2.42 5.79 -10.96
N HIS A 63 2.76 4.57 -11.29
CA HIS A 63 1.99 3.70 -12.20
C HIS A 63 1.14 2.73 -11.38
N PHE A 64 -0.14 2.60 -11.72
CA PHE A 64 -1.01 1.59 -11.12
C PHE A 64 -0.48 0.19 -11.42
N LYS A 65 -0.24 -0.61 -10.41
CA LYS A 65 0.27 -1.98 -10.57
C LYS A 65 -0.74 -3.03 -10.13
N ILE A 66 -1.41 -2.82 -8.99
CA ILE A 66 -2.43 -3.72 -8.45
C ILE A 66 -3.52 -2.87 -7.82
N MET A 67 -4.78 -3.25 -8.04
CA MET A 67 -5.95 -2.67 -7.39
C MET A 67 -6.88 -3.78 -6.92
N LYS A 68 -7.37 -3.68 -5.69
CA LYS A 68 -8.28 -4.64 -5.10
C LYS A 68 -9.35 -3.92 -4.29
N THR A 69 -10.63 -4.30 -4.47
CA THR A 69 -11.76 -3.82 -3.66
C THR A 69 -12.64 -5.01 -3.33
N LEU A 70 -12.71 -5.36 -2.04
CA LEU A 70 -13.40 -6.57 -1.58
C LEU A 70 -14.91 -6.43 -1.74
N SER A 71 -15.50 -5.33 -1.30
CA SER A 71 -16.95 -5.08 -1.36
C SER A 71 -17.50 -5.05 -2.78
N GLN A 72 -16.66 -4.72 -3.77
CA GLN A 72 -17.05 -4.68 -5.19
C GLN A 72 -16.53 -5.88 -6.00
N ASN A 73 -15.83 -6.81 -5.36
CA ASN A 73 -15.18 -7.97 -6.01
C ASN A 73 -14.28 -7.56 -7.19
N ILE A 74 -13.54 -6.45 -7.02
CA ILE A 74 -12.58 -5.95 -8.01
C ILE A 74 -11.19 -6.49 -7.69
N SER A 75 -10.52 -7.07 -8.70
CA SER A 75 -9.10 -7.42 -8.66
C SER A 75 -8.49 -7.10 -10.02
N ARG A 76 -7.51 -6.20 -10.07
CA ARG A 76 -6.82 -5.78 -11.29
C ARG A 76 -5.31 -5.78 -11.11
N GLY A 77 -4.60 -6.05 -12.19
CA GLY A 77 -3.14 -6.15 -12.23
C GLY A 77 -2.66 -7.58 -12.08
N VAL A 78 -1.68 -7.80 -11.21
CA VAL A 78 -1.13 -9.13 -10.95
C VAL A 78 -2.25 -10.08 -10.46
N GLU A 79 -2.39 -11.22 -11.11
CA GLU A 79 -3.41 -12.25 -10.82
C GLU A 79 -4.88 -11.79 -10.96
N GLY A 80 -5.10 -10.63 -11.62
CA GLY A 80 -6.43 -10.08 -11.85
C GLY A 80 -6.64 -9.60 -13.29
N GLU A 81 -7.74 -8.86 -13.51
CA GLU A 81 -7.98 -8.22 -14.79
C GLU A 81 -6.88 -7.19 -15.13
N PRO A 82 -6.53 -6.97 -16.40
CA PRO A 82 -5.57 -5.96 -16.78
C PRO A 82 -5.94 -4.56 -16.27
N ILE A 83 -4.93 -3.76 -15.92
CA ILE A 83 -5.10 -2.33 -15.64
C ILE A 83 -4.92 -1.56 -16.95
N ASP A 84 -5.98 -1.49 -17.74
CA ASP A 84 -5.97 -0.78 -19.01
C ASP A 84 -6.44 0.67 -18.83
N ASN A 85 -5.82 1.59 -19.59
CA ASN A 85 -6.25 2.98 -19.71
C ASN A 85 -6.22 3.83 -18.42
N MET A 86 -5.48 3.42 -17.41
CA MET A 86 -5.21 4.26 -16.24
C MET A 86 -3.93 5.06 -16.45
N PRO A 87 -4.00 6.38 -16.65
CA PRO A 87 -2.80 7.20 -16.80
C PRO A 87 -2.02 7.19 -15.47
N PRO A 88 -0.67 7.21 -15.53
CA PRO A 88 0.14 7.30 -14.33
C PRO A 88 -0.16 8.60 -13.57
N VAL A 89 -0.08 8.54 -12.25
CA VAL A 89 -0.30 9.68 -11.37
C VAL A 89 0.92 10.60 -11.45
N PRO A 90 0.75 11.88 -11.83
CA PRO A 90 1.85 12.83 -11.87
C PRO A 90 2.30 13.19 -10.46
N MET A 91 3.61 13.37 -10.27
CA MET A 91 4.19 13.75 -8.98
C MET A 91 3.85 15.21 -8.64
N THR A 92 2.85 15.43 -7.81
CA THR A 92 2.37 16.76 -7.38
C THR A 92 2.09 16.79 -5.89
N GLU A 93 2.27 17.96 -5.26
CA GLU A 93 2.01 18.18 -3.83
C GLU A 93 0.52 18.05 -3.45
N ARG A 94 -0.38 18.16 -4.40
CA ARG A 94 -1.82 18.11 -4.16
C ARG A 94 -2.39 16.68 -4.19
N ASN A 95 -1.72 15.76 -4.85
CA ASN A 95 -2.13 14.36 -4.85
C ASN A 95 -1.53 13.65 -3.62
N VAL A 96 -2.34 12.98 -2.83
CA VAL A 96 -1.93 12.37 -1.56
C VAL A 96 -0.85 11.29 -1.73
N CYS A 97 -0.96 10.43 -2.76
CA CYS A 97 0.03 9.38 -3.03
C CYS A 97 1.36 9.97 -3.49
N SER A 98 1.28 11.01 -4.35
CA SER A 98 2.48 11.72 -4.82
C SER A 98 3.14 12.50 -3.69
N TYR A 99 2.36 13.14 -2.82
CA TYR A 99 2.89 13.81 -1.63
C TYR A 99 3.64 12.83 -0.72
N ALA A 100 3.02 11.69 -0.38
CA ALA A 100 3.66 10.64 0.41
C ALA A 100 4.97 10.16 -0.23
N ALA A 101 4.97 9.99 -1.56
CA ALA A 101 6.17 9.59 -2.32
C ALA A 101 7.26 10.65 -2.32
N LEU A 102 6.92 11.93 -2.51
CA LEU A 102 7.87 13.05 -2.57
C LEU A 102 8.55 13.31 -1.21
N HIS A 103 7.76 13.26 -0.14
CA HIS A 103 8.22 13.58 1.21
C HIS A 103 8.65 12.36 2.03
N ARG A 104 8.45 11.14 1.51
CA ARG A 104 8.70 9.90 2.27
C ARG A 104 7.90 9.82 3.57
N GLU A 105 6.70 10.40 3.55
CA GLU A 105 5.85 10.58 4.71
C GLU A 105 4.62 9.66 4.63
N ILE A 106 4.29 9.00 5.73
CA ILE A 106 3.03 8.26 5.86
C ILE A 106 1.91 9.27 6.03
N ILE A 107 0.84 9.12 5.26
CA ILE A 107 -0.33 9.98 5.34
C ILE A 107 -1.52 9.14 5.80
N ASN A 108 -2.07 9.47 6.96
CA ASN A 108 -3.26 8.86 7.53
C ASN A 108 -4.38 9.90 7.60
N ILE A 109 -5.48 9.65 6.89
CA ILE A 109 -6.61 10.58 6.79
C ILE A 109 -7.86 9.86 7.29
N PRO A 110 -8.44 10.33 8.40
CA PRO A 110 -9.66 9.75 8.98
C PRO A 110 -10.88 9.84 8.07
N ASP A 111 -11.01 10.95 7.34
CA ASP A 111 -12.09 11.17 6.38
C ASP A 111 -11.62 12.09 5.23
N VAL A 112 -11.67 11.55 4.01
CA VAL A 112 -11.25 12.29 2.81
C VAL A 112 -12.23 13.37 2.41
N TYR A 113 -13.50 13.30 2.85
CA TYR A 113 -14.50 14.31 2.54
C TYR A 113 -14.34 15.56 3.41
N ASP A 114 -13.77 15.42 4.59
CA ASP A 114 -13.45 16.52 5.51
C ASP A 114 -12.02 17.08 5.32
N ASN A 115 -11.22 16.46 4.43
CA ASN A 115 -9.85 16.86 4.18
C ASN A 115 -9.75 17.90 3.06
N THR A 116 -9.07 19.02 3.35
CA THR A 116 -8.85 20.13 2.40
C THR A 116 -7.38 20.27 1.97
N ARG A 117 -6.47 19.48 2.58
CA ARG A 117 -5.03 19.54 2.30
C ARG A 117 -4.71 18.99 0.90
N PHE A 118 -5.40 17.93 0.51
CA PHE A 118 -5.16 17.24 -0.75
C PHE A 118 -6.35 17.37 -1.70
N ASP A 119 -6.09 17.11 -2.99
CA ASP A 119 -7.14 17.08 -4.00
C ASP A 119 -7.76 15.68 -4.11
N PHE A 120 -8.95 15.53 -3.55
CA PHE A 120 -9.76 14.31 -3.63
C PHE A 120 -10.85 14.36 -4.71
N SER A 121 -10.77 15.29 -5.66
CA SER A 121 -11.76 15.40 -6.75
C SER A 121 -11.81 14.11 -7.60
N GLY A 122 -10.66 13.49 -7.87
CA GLY A 122 -10.57 12.21 -8.59
C GLY A 122 -11.27 11.07 -7.85
N PRO A 123 -10.88 10.73 -6.61
CA PRO A 123 -11.57 9.74 -5.78
C PRO A 123 -13.07 10.01 -5.64
N LYS A 124 -13.50 11.23 -5.33
CA LYS A 124 -14.91 11.59 -5.21
C LYS A 124 -15.69 11.39 -6.51
N LYS A 125 -15.07 11.67 -7.66
CA LYS A 125 -15.67 11.38 -8.97
C LYS A 125 -15.79 9.86 -9.22
N TYR A 126 -14.79 9.08 -8.84
CA TYR A 126 -14.84 7.62 -8.90
C TYR A 126 -15.95 7.06 -8.01
N ASP A 127 -16.05 7.55 -6.77
CA ASP A 127 -17.10 7.18 -5.82
C ASP A 127 -18.50 7.44 -6.41
N ALA A 128 -18.71 8.62 -7.01
CA ALA A 128 -19.98 8.98 -7.64
C ALA A 128 -20.34 8.09 -8.84
N LEU A 129 -19.36 7.58 -9.57
CA LEU A 129 -19.56 6.72 -10.73
C LEU A 129 -19.78 5.25 -10.35
N THR A 130 -19.13 4.76 -9.31
CA THR A 130 -19.10 3.34 -8.95
C THR A 130 -19.99 3.00 -7.76
N GLY A 131 -20.50 3.99 -7.04
CA GLY A 131 -21.22 3.81 -5.78
C GLY A 131 -20.31 3.42 -4.61
N TYR A 132 -19.00 3.43 -4.80
CA TYR A 132 -18.04 3.31 -3.71
C TYR A 132 -18.04 4.57 -2.86
N HIS A 133 -17.67 4.47 -1.60
CA HIS A 133 -17.52 5.64 -0.73
C HIS A 133 -16.19 5.57 0.01
N THR A 134 -15.20 6.30 -0.52
CA THR A 134 -13.89 6.41 0.11
C THR A 134 -14.00 7.30 1.33
N GLN A 135 -13.77 6.77 2.53
CA GLN A 135 -13.79 7.52 3.76
C GLN A 135 -12.39 7.59 4.38
N SER A 136 -11.92 6.55 5.05
CA SER A 136 -10.59 6.55 5.65
C SER A 136 -9.51 6.11 4.66
N LEU A 137 -8.33 6.70 4.79
CA LEU A 137 -7.22 6.51 3.86
C LEU A 137 -5.90 6.44 4.60
N LEU A 138 -5.09 5.43 4.28
CA LEU A 138 -3.71 5.30 4.74
C LEU A 138 -2.79 5.13 3.53
N VAL A 139 -1.81 6.01 3.38
CA VAL A 139 -0.84 6.00 2.27
C VAL A 139 0.56 5.85 2.81
N ILE A 140 1.28 4.85 2.31
CA ILE A 140 2.59 4.46 2.82
C ILE A 140 3.57 4.39 1.65
N PRO A 141 4.64 5.21 1.64
CA PRO A 141 5.73 5.07 0.68
C PRO A 141 6.51 3.77 0.97
N ILE A 142 6.86 3.05 -0.09
CA ILE A 142 7.65 1.83 -0.04
C ILE A 142 9.05 2.15 -0.52
N GLU A 143 10.02 2.06 0.40
CA GLU A 143 11.42 2.40 0.16
C GLU A 143 12.32 1.23 0.52
N ASN A 144 13.42 1.09 -0.21
CA ASN A 144 14.48 0.15 0.15
C ASN A 144 15.45 0.75 1.18
N ASN A 145 16.45 -0.01 1.59
CA ASN A 145 17.48 0.41 2.55
C ASN A 145 18.45 1.49 2.02
N GLU A 146 18.39 1.81 0.72
CA GLU A 146 19.15 2.88 0.07
C GLU A 146 18.32 4.16 -0.10
N GLU A 147 17.15 4.23 0.58
CA GLU A 147 16.18 5.33 0.48
C GLU A 147 15.60 5.54 -0.94
N GLU A 148 15.72 4.53 -1.80
CA GLU A 148 15.09 4.57 -3.11
C GLU A 148 13.60 4.26 -3.01
N LEU A 149 12.77 5.10 -3.60
CA LEU A 149 11.33 4.89 -3.72
C LEU A 149 11.05 3.76 -4.72
N ILE A 150 10.43 2.70 -4.26
CA ILE A 150 9.96 1.59 -5.09
C ILE A 150 8.52 1.84 -5.53
N GLY A 151 7.69 2.40 -4.65
CA GLY A 151 6.29 2.64 -4.92
C GLY A 151 5.53 3.23 -3.75
N VAL A 152 4.21 3.16 -3.83
CA VAL A 152 3.29 3.62 -2.78
C VAL A 152 2.19 2.59 -2.60
N LEU A 153 1.93 2.21 -1.36
CA LEU A 153 0.76 1.43 -0.98
C LEU A 153 -0.31 2.38 -0.42
N GLN A 154 -1.51 2.30 -0.99
CA GLN A 154 -2.69 3.02 -0.55
C GLN A 154 -3.73 2.03 -0.04
N LEU A 155 -4.17 2.19 1.20
CA LEU A 155 -5.21 1.40 1.85
C LEU A 155 -6.43 2.29 2.11
N LEU A 156 -7.63 1.76 1.90
CA LEU A 156 -8.88 2.53 1.92
C LEU A 156 -9.91 1.80 2.78
N ASN A 157 -10.60 2.57 3.61
CA ASN A 157 -11.74 2.11 4.41
C ASN A 157 -11.39 0.95 5.35
N ALA A 158 -10.61 1.25 6.40
CA ALA A 158 -10.46 0.31 7.52
C ALA A 158 -11.83 0.04 8.13
N MET A 159 -12.10 -1.21 8.50
CA MET A 159 -13.41 -1.64 9.02
C MET A 159 -13.25 -2.25 10.42
N ASP A 160 -14.23 -1.99 11.26
CA ASP A 160 -14.39 -2.70 12.53
C ASP A 160 -15.06 -4.08 12.31
N GLU A 161 -15.21 -4.85 13.41
CA GLU A 161 -15.82 -6.18 13.37
C GLU A 161 -17.27 -6.19 12.88
N THR A 162 -17.96 -5.04 12.87
CA THR A 162 -19.33 -4.89 12.37
C THR A 162 -19.38 -4.54 10.87
N GLY A 163 -18.23 -4.30 10.25
CA GLY A 163 -18.11 -3.83 8.86
C GLY A 163 -18.31 -2.33 8.69
N LYS A 164 -18.31 -1.56 9.79
CA LYS A 164 -18.38 -0.11 9.73
C LYS A 164 -17.00 0.45 9.44
N VAL A 165 -16.93 1.42 8.51
CA VAL A 165 -15.68 2.13 8.22
C VAL A 165 -15.24 2.98 9.41
N ILE A 166 -13.97 2.83 9.77
CA ILE A 166 -13.30 3.54 10.87
C ILE A 166 -11.99 4.16 10.37
N PRO A 167 -11.42 5.15 11.05
CA PRO A 167 -10.05 5.60 10.78
C PRO A 167 -9.02 4.49 10.96
N PHE A 168 -7.91 4.55 10.20
CA PHE A 168 -6.78 3.64 10.41
C PHE A 168 -6.10 3.95 11.75
N ASP A 169 -5.81 2.91 12.53
CA ASP A 169 -5.04 3.03 13.76
C ASP A 169 -3.57 3.34 13.44
N ALA A 170 -2.95 4.22 14.20
CA ALA A 170 -1.54 4.60 14.05
C ALA A 170 -0.57 3.42 14.26
N GLU A 171 -0.97 2.38 14.99
CA GLU A 171 -0.15 1.17 15.15
C GLU A 171 0.07 0.44 13.83
N TYR A 172 -0.90 0.47 12.92
CA TYR A 172 -0.75 -0.12 11.58
C TYR A 172 0.32 0.56 10.72
N GLU A 173 0.53 1.87 10.92
CA GLU A 173 1.53 2.62 10.15
C GLU A 173 2.93 2.01 10.28
N ILE A 174 3.34 1.68 11.50
CA ILE A 174 4.66 1.10 11.79
C ILE A 174 4.78 -0.30 11.19
N ILE A 175 3.74 -1.13 11.35
CA ILE A 175 3.74 -2.52 10.87
C ILE A 175 3.81 -2.55 9.35
N ILE A 176 2.93 -1.82 8.67
CA ILE A 176 2.86 -1.81 7.21
C ILE A 176 4.12 -1.19 6.61
N ARG A 177 4.65 -0.12 7.21
CA ARG A 177 5.92 0.48 6.80
C ARG A 177 7.08 -0.53 6.86
N SER A 178 7.16 -1.28 7.96
CA SER A 178 8.22 -2.29 8.13
C SER A 178 8.12 -3.42 7.11
N LEU A 179 6.90 -3.89 6.82
CA LEU A 179 6.65 -4.91 5.80
C LEU A 179 6.93 -4.37 4.38
N GLY A 180 6.55 -3.12 4.13
CA GLY A 180 6.85 -2.42 2.87
C GLY A 180 8.34 -2.30 2.62
N ALA A 181 9.12 -1.90 3.63
CA ALA A 181 10.58 -1.81 3.54
C ALA A 181 11.22 -3.18 3.26
N GLN A 182 10.76 -4.24 3.92
CA GLN A 182 11.23 -5.60 3.64
C GLN A 182 10.91 -6.03 2.21
N ALA A 183 9.68 -5.78 1.73
CA ALA A 183 9.30 -6.08 0.36
C ALA A 183 10.16 -5.29 -0.65
N ALA A 184 10.46 -4.02 -0.38
CA ALA A 184 11.30 -3.18 -1.22
C ALA A 184 12.73 -3.73 -1.35
N ILE A 185 13.32 -4.21 -0.27
CA ILE A 185 14.64 -4.84 -0.28
C ILE A 185 14.63 -6.07 -1.20
N GLU A 186 13.65 -6.95 -1.05
CA GLU A 186 13.57 -8.17 -1.86
C GLU A 186 13.30 -7.87 -3.35
N ILE A 187 12.45 -6.87 -3.65
CA ILE A 187 12.21 -6.41 -5.02
C ILE A 187 13.50 -5.87 -5.65
N THR A 188 14.27 -5.08 -4.89
CA THR A 188 15.56 -4.55 -5.33
C THR A 188 16.57 -5.66 -5.58
N ASN A 189 16.68 -6.63 -4.68
CA ASN A 189 17.55 -7.81 -4.82
C ASN A 189 17.20 -8.62 -6.08
N LEU A 190 15.92 -8.86 -6.35
CA LEU A 190 15.48 -9.56 -7.55
C LEU A 190 15.83 -8.80 -8.83
N LYS A 191 15.72 -7.47 -8.82
CA LYS A 191 16.14 -6.61 -9.95
C LYS A 191 17.63 -6.78 -10.23
N TYR A 192 18.49 -6.71 -9.21
CA TYR A 192 19.93 -6.89 -9.36
C TYR A 192 20.30 -8.28 -9.89
N VAL A 193 19.69 -9.32 -9.36
CA VAL A 193 19.91 -10.70 -9.84
C VAL A 193 19.54 -10.85 -11.31
N GLN A 194 18.43 -10.25 -11.75
CA GLN A 194 18.00 -10.27 -13.15
C GLN A 194 18.98 -9.50 -14.05
N GLU A 195 19.45 -8.34 -13.60
CA GLU A 195 20.41 -7.54 -14.34
C GLU A 195 21.74 -8.27 -14.53
N VAL A 196 22.30 -8.87 -13.46
CA VAL A 196 23.52 -9.67 -13.54
C VAL A 196 23.36 -10.85 -14.52
N LYS A 197 22.22 -11.56 -14.47
CA LYS A 197 21.93 -12.64 -15.40
C LYS A 197 21.84 -12.16 -16.85
N ARG A 198 21.29 -10.98 -17.09
CA ARG A 198 21.21 -10.36 -18.41
C ARG A 198 22.60 -10.05 -18.95
N GLN A 199 23.45 -9.42 -18.13
CA GLN A 199 24.82 -9.09 -18.50
C GLN A 199 25.64 -10.35 -18.81
N LEU A 200 25.56 -11.38 -17.98
CA LEU A 200 26.28 -12.65 -18.23
C LEU A 200 25.89 -13.32 -19.56
N ARG A 201 24.62 -13.23 -19.97
CA ARG A 201 24.15 -13.77 -21.27
C ARG A 201 24.64 -12.97 -22.48
N SER A 202 25.01 -11.71 -22.31
CA SER A 202 25.55 -10.89 -23.38
C SER A 202 27.03 -11.13 -23.70
N PHE A 203 27.71 -11.94 -22.86
CA PHE A 203 29.11 -12.32 -23.05
C PHE A 203 29.28 -13.73 -23.68
N VAL A 204 28.19 -14.42 -23.97
CA VAL A 204 28.14 -15.72 -24.66
C VAL A 204 27.53 -15.56 -26.04
#